data_6ca0de2a5b237e1557548e4244f80cd4
#
_entry.id   6ca0de2a5b237e1557548e4244f80cd4
#
_cell.length_a   1.000
_cell.length_b   1.000
_cell.length_c   1.000
_cell.angle_alpha   90.00
_cell.angle_beta   90.00
_cell.angle_gamma   90.00
#
_symmetry.space_group_name_H-M   'P 1'
#
loop_
_entity.id
_entity.type
_entity.pdbx_description
1 polymer ?
#
loop_
_entity_poly.entity_id
_entity_poly.type
_entity_poly.pdbx_seq_one_letter_code
_entity_poly.pdbx_strand_id
1 'polypeptide(L)'
;MKKFEKSFLLGAATAAHQVEGNNTNSDCWAMEQMEYTAYAEPSLDAVDHYHRYEEDICLMEKAGMNAYRFSLEWARIEPKEGMFDEQEVEHYRKVIRCCKEHGIEPIV
;
A
#
# COMPACT_ATOMS: atom_id res chain seq x y z
N MET A 1 3.54 12.44 -32.06
CA MET A 1 2.76 11.90 -30.93
C MET A 1 2.74 12.93 -29.82
N LYS A 2 1.55 13.27 -29.34
CA LYS A 2 1.41 14.17 -28.18
C LYS A 2 1.97 13.49 -26.94
N LYS A 3 2.83 14.17 -26.21
CA LYS A 3 3.38 13.70 -24.93
C LYS A 3 2.68 14.44 -23.79
N PHE A 4 2.53 13.78 -22.65
CA PHE A 4 2.09 14.45 -21.43
C PHE A 4 3.13 15.49 -20.98
N GLU A 5 2.67 16.57 -20.37
CA GLU A 5 3.58 17.51 -19.72
C GLU A 5 4.35 16.84 -18.59
N LYS A 6 5.54 17.36 -18.25
CA LYS A 6 6.36 16.79 -17.16
C LYS A 6 5.68 16.81 -15.78
N SER A 7 4.75 17.74 -15.60
CA SER A 7 3.96 17.87 -14.37
C SER A 7 2.78 16.90 -14.29
N PHE A 8 2.47 16.19 -15.39
CA PHE A 8 1.37 15.24 -15.42
C PHE A 8 1.69 14.01 -14.58
N LEU A 9 0.80 13.68 -13.62
CA LEU A 9 0.96 12.52 -12.78
C LEU A 9 0.45 11.26 -13.49
N LEU A 10 1.35 10.33 -13.73
CA LEU A 10 1.06 9.00 -14.29
C LEU A 10 1.49 7.97 -13.25
N GLY A 11 0.55 7.20 -12.75
CA GLY A 11 0.84 6.28 -11.68
C GLY A 11 -0.14 5.14 -11.54
N ALA A 12 -0.03 4.45 -10.42
CA ALA A 12 -0.89 3.35 -10.04
C ALA A 12 -1.53 3.62 -8.68
N ALA A 13 -2.60 2.87 -8.39
CA ALA A 13 -3.29 2.92 -7.12
C ALA A 13 -3.47 1.50 -6.57
N THR A 14 -3.18 1.32 -5.29
CA THR A 14 -3.42 0.08 -4.55
C THR A 14 -4.08 0.38 -3.21
N ALA A 15 -4.63 -0.66 -2.58
CA ALA A 15 -5.10 -0.59 -1.20
C ALA A 15 -4.28 -1.55 -0.33
N ALA A 16 -4.10 -1.22 0.94
CA ALA A 16 -3.31 -2.00 1.89
C ALA A 16 -3.71 -3.49 1.90
N HIS A 17 -5.01 -3.77 2.00
CA HIS A 17 -5.52 -5.14 2.02
C HIS A 17 -5.20 -5.93 0.75
N GLN A 18 -5.15 -5.26 -0.41
CA GLN A 18 -4.89 -5.92 -1.70
C GLN A 18 -3.43 -6.36 -1.86
N VAL A 19 -2.49 -5.66 -1.27
CA VAL A 19 -1.07 -5.83 -1.61
C VAL A 19 -0.14 -6.13 -0.44
N GLU A 20 -0.44 -5.66 0.78
CA GLU A 20 0.49 -5.76 1.91
C GLU A 20 0.71 -7.20 2.39
N GLY A 21 -0.35 -7.96 2.53
CA GLY A 21 -0.33 -9.30 3.11
C GLY A 21 -0.51 -9.32 4.63
N ASN A 22 -1.22 -10.34 5.09
CA ASN A 22 -1.39 -10.67 6.52
C ASN A 22 -1.94 -9.53 7.40
N ASN A 23 -2.85 -8.72 6.86
CA ASN A 23 -3.55 -7.67 7.62
C ASN A 23 -4.65 -8.27 8.50
N THR A 24 -4.24 -9.16 9.42
CA THR A 24 -5.12 -10.04 10.20
C THR A 24 -6.04 -9.32 11.18
N ASN A 25 -5.73 -8.08 11.53
CA ASN A 25 -6.53 -7.26 12.45
C ASN A 25 -7.49 -6.30 11.73
N SER A 26 -7.57 -6.37 10.40
CA SER A 26 -8.45 -5.52 9.61
C SER A 26 -9.88 -6.08 9.51
N ASP A 27 -10.83 -5.21 9.25
CA ASP A 27 -12.21 -5.57 8.95
C ASP A 27 -12.32 -6.38 7.65
N CYS A 28 -11.52 -6.05 6.63
CA CYS A 28 -11.45 -6.80 5.38
C CYS A 28 -11.01 -8.26 5.62
N TRP A 29 -10.01 -8.48 6.48
CA TRP A 29 -9.60 -9.83 6.85
C TRP A 29 -10.74 -10.60 7.53
N ALA A 30 -11.45 -9.95 8.47
CA ALA A 30 -12.61 -10.54 9.12
C ALA A 30 -13.71 -10.89 8.11
N MET A 31 -13.98 -10.02 7.15
CA MET A 31 -14.97 -10.25 6.09
C MET A 31 -14.61 -11.42 5.18
N GLU A 32 -13.34 -11.64 4.89
CA GLU A 32 -12.89 -12.81 4.10
C GLU A 32 -13.21 -14.15 4.77
N GLN A 33 -13.31 -14.19 6.09
CA GLN A 33 -13.56 -15.40 6.87
C GLN A 33 -15.07 -15.71 7.01
N MET A 34 -15.94 -14.83 6.53
CA MET A 34 -17.39 -15.02 6.64
C MET A 34 -17.88 -16.10 5.68
N GLU A 35 -18.89 -16.85 6.08
CA GLU A 35 -19.49 -17.93 5.26
C GLU A 35 -20.00 -17.42 3.89
N TYR A 36 -20.56 -16.21 3.87
CA TYR A 36 -21.07 -15.57 2.66
C TYR A 36 -20.27 -14.32 2.31
N THR A 37 -19.00 -14.51 2.05
CA THR A 37 -18.11 -13.40 1.69
C THR A 37 -18.21 -13.06 0.21
N ALA A 38 -17.99 -11.77 -0.12
CA ALA A 38 -17.83 -11.31 -1.49
C ALA A 38 -16.41 -11.55 -2.04
N TYR A 39 -15.46 -11.93 -1.20
CA TYR A 39 -14.08 -12.24 -1.60
C TYR A 39 -14.02 -13.63 -2.21
N ALA A 40 -13.41 -13.76 -3.38
CA ALA A 40 -13.27 -15.04 -4.08
C ALA A 40 -12.25 -15.95 -3.38
N GLU A 41 -11.20 -15.35 -2.82
CA GLU A 41 -10.11 -16.03 -2.12
C GLU A 41 -9.62 -15.18 -0.95
N PRO A 42 -9.06 -15.79 0.11
CA PRO A 42 -8.44 -15.03 1.20
C PRO A 42 -7.15 -14.35 0.70
N SER A 43 -6.86 -13.17 1.23
CA SER A 43 -5.69 -12.36 0.84
C SER A 43 -4.35 -12.97 1.26
N LEU A 44 -4.29 -13.62 2.41
CA LEU A 44 -3.07 -14.23 2.97
C LEU A 44 -1.85 -13.30 2.85
N ASP A 45 -0.78 -13.76 2.21
CA ASP A 45 0.43 -12.96 1.96
C ASP A 45 0.23 -11.88 0.88
N ALA A 46 -0.88 -11.95 0.12
CA ALA A 46 -1.12 -11.12 -1.04
C ALA A 46 0.12 -11.10 -1.96
N VAL A 47 0.68 -9.91 -2.23
CA VAL A 47 1.97 -9.81 -2.95
C VAL A 47 3.11 -9.39 -2.02
N ASP A 48 2.88 -9.48 -0.72
CA ASP A 48 3.86 -9.15 0.33
C ASP A 48 4.48 -7.76 0.19
N HIS A 49 3.69 -6.80 -0.26
CA HIS A 49 4.14 -5.41 -0.45
C HIS A 49 4.65 -4.79 0.86
N TYR A 50 4.11 -5.21 2.00
CA TYR A 50 4.57 -4.73 3.31
C TYR A 50 6.08 -4.87 3.49
N HIS A 51 6.65 -6.00 3.06
CA HIS A 51 8.09 -6.25 3.13
C HIS A 51 8.84 -5.87 1.85
N ARG A 52 8.16 -5.89 0.69
CA ARG A 52 8.77 -5.73 -0.64
C ARG A 52 8.51 -4.37 -1.27
N TYR A 53 8.06 -3.39 -0.51
CA TYR A 53 7.70 -2.06 -1.03
C TYR A 53 8.86 -1.36 -1.77
N GLU A 54 10.10 -1.57 -1.33
CA GLU A 54 11.27 -0.98 -2.00
C GLU A 54 11.45 -1.53 -3.42
N GLU A 55 11.30 -2.84 -3.60
CA GLU A 55 11.34 -3.47 -4.93
C GLU A 55 10.19 -2.97 -5.80
N ASP A 56 8.99 -2.93 -5.26
CA ASP A 56 7.79 -2.56 -5.99
C ASP A 56 7.84 -1.08 -6.43
N ILE A 57 8.28 -0.18 -5.57
CA ILE A 57 8.46 1.23 -5.90
C ILE A 57 9.57 1.42 -6.94
N CYS A 58 10.65 0.67 -6.85
CA CYS A 58 11.70 0.66 -7.86
C CYS A 58 11.17 0.20 -9.23
N LEU A 59 10.30 -0.81 -9.27
CA LEU A 59 9.64 -1.26 -10.49
C LEU A 59 8.72 -0.19 -11.09
N MET A 60 7.98 0.54 -10.25
CA MET A 60 7.15 1.67 -10.71
C MET A 60 8.00 2.77 -11.37
N GLU A 61 9.13 3.14 -10.76
CA GLU A 61 10.08 4.10 -11.33
C GLU A 61 10.59 3.62 -12.70
N LYS A 62 11.03 2.36 -12.79
CA LYS A 62 11.50 1.75 -14.04
C LYS A 62 10.42 1.69 -15.11
N ALA A 63 9.16 1.56 -14.73
CA ALA A 63 8.02 1.58 -15.65
C ALA A 63 7.66 3.00 -16.12
N GLY A 64 8.33 4.05 -15.60
CA GLY A 64 8.08 5.43 -15.96
C GLY A 64 6.96 6.11 -15.18
N MET A 65 6.50 5.53 -14.09
CA MET A 65 5.51 6.13 -13.21
C MET A 65 6.14 7.23 -12.34
N ASN A 66 5.37 8.26 -12.02
CA ASN A 66 5.80 9.37 -11.16
C ASN A 66 4.81 9.67 -10.02
N ALA A 67 3.78 8.82 -9.85
CA ALA A 67 2.82 8.94 -8.77
C ALA A 67 2.38 7.54 -8.29
N TYR A 68 2.12 7.42 -7.00
CA TYR A 68 1.60 6.21 -6.40
C TYR A 68 0.57 6.55 -5.31
N ARG A 69 -0.69 6.16 -5.53
CA ARG A 69 -1.73 6.29 -4.52
C ARG A 69 -1.87 4.97 -3.77
N PHE A 70 -1.79 5.02 -2.47
CA PHE A 70 -1.95 3.84 -1.61
C PHE A 70 -2.62 4.20 -0.29
N SER A 71 -3.21 3.21 0.36
CA SER A 71 -3.77 3.37 1.69
C SER A 71 -2.81 2.81 2.75
N LEU A 72 -2.93 3.37 3.95
CA LEU A 72 -2.29 2.84 5.16
C LEU A 72 -3.27 1.90 5.84
N GLU A 73 -2.79 0.77 6.36
CA GLU A 73 -3.62 -0.12 7.15
C GLU A 73 -3.75 0.42 8.57
N TRP A 74 -4.90 1.04 8.85
CA TRP A 74 -5.14 1.64 10.15
C TRP A 74 -5.10 0.62 11.29
N ALA A 75 -5.54 -0.62 11.03
CA ALA A 75 -5.51 -1.70 12.00
C ALA A 75 -4.07 -2.10 12.43
N ARG A 76 -3.05 -1.72 11.66
CA ARG A 76 -1.64 -1.82 12.07
C ARG A 76 -1.22 -0.63 12.92
N ILE A 77 -1.62 0.57 12.52
CA ILE A 77 -1.24 1.83 13.20
C ILE A 77 -1.90 1.93 14.57
N GLU A 78 -3.17 1.58 14.65
CA GLU A 78 -3.96 1.61 15.88
C GLU A 78 -4.61 0.23 16.11
N PRO A 79 -3.85 -0.78 16.56
CA PRO A 79 -4.34 -2.15 16.71
C PRO A 79 -5.44 -2.30 17.76
N LYS A 80 -5.54 -1.35 18.68
CA LYS A 80 -6.63 -1.20 19.66
C LYS A 80 -6.92 0.28 19.85
N GLU A 81 -8.16 0.63 20.10
CA GLU A 81 -8.60 2.00 20.32
C GLU A 81 -7.68 2.76 21.30
N GLY A 82 -7.14 3.87 20.86
CA GLY A 82 -6.23 4.73 21.63
C GLY A 82 -4.80 4.22 21.76
N MET A 83 -4.46 3.05 21.19
CA MET A 83 -3.13 2.48 21.26
C MET A 83 -2.45 2.52 19.89
N PHE A 84 -1.51 3.43 19.71
CA PHE A 84 -0.78 3.60 18.46
C PHE A 84 0.54 2.80 18.48
N ASP A 85 0.81 2.10 17.39
CA ASP A 85 2.07 1.37 17.18
C ASP A 85 3.05 2.24 16.39
N GLU A 86 4.03 2.80 17.09
CA GLU A 86 5.04 3.66 16.49
C GLU A 86 5.94 2.94 15.48
N GLN A 87 6.09 1.62 15.58
CA GLN A 87 6.86 0.83 14.61
C GLN A 87 6.13 0.80 13.27
N GLU A 88 4.80 0.66 13.28
CA GLU A 88 3.98 0.69 12.09
C GLU A 88 3.92 2.09 11.46
N VAL A 89 3.84 3.12 12.29
CA VAL A 89 3.95 4.51 11.81
C VAL A 89 5.28 4.74 11.10
N GLU A 90 6.39 4.27 11.68
CA GLU A 90 7.71 4.39 11.07
C GLU A 90 7.84 3.56 9.79
N HIS A 91 7.21 2.39 9.72
CA HIS A 91 7.13 1.61 8.48
C HIS A 91 6.54 2.44 7.34
N TYR A 92 5.38 3.06 7.55
CA TYR A 92 4.74 3.89 6.51
C TYR A 92 5.53 5.16 6.18
N ARG A 93 6.23 5.76 7.15
CA ARG A 93 7.18 6.84 6.87
C ARG A 93 8.29 6.40 5.92
N LYS A 94 8.81 5.18 6.08
CA LYS A 94 9.82 4.60 5.18
C LYS A 94 9.26 4.39 3.77
N VAL A 95 8.03 3.90 3.64
CA VAL A 95 7.36 3.74 2.34
C VAL A 95 7.23 5.09 1.63
N ILE A 96 6.74 6.12 2.32
CA ILE A 96 6.61 7.48 1.78
C ILE A 96 7.98 8.05 1.36
N ARG A 97 8.99 7.87 2.19
CA ARG A 97 10.36 8.31 1.89
C ARG A 97 10.91 7.60 0.66
N CYS A 98 10.71 6.30 0.56
CA CYS A 98 11.10 5.50 -0.58
C CYS A 98 10.47 6.02 -1.89
N CYS A 99 9.17 6.34 -1.88
CA CYS A 99 8.51 6.97 -3.04
C CYS A 99 9.24 8.25 -3.46
N LYS A 100 9.53 9.15 -2.52
CA LYS A 100 10.20 10.42 -2.80
C LYS A 100 11.62 10.24 -3.32
N GLU A 101 12.37 9.29 -2.78
CA GLU A 101 13.72 8.94 -3.24
C GLU A 101 13.73 8.43 -4.69
N HIS A 102 12.66 7.79 -5.13
CA HIS A 102 12.48 7.28 -6.50
C HIS A 102 11.73 8.26 -7.43
N GLY A 103 11.53 9.52 -7.00
CA GLY A 103 10.84 10.52 -7.81
C GLY A 103 9.34 10.23 -8.03
N ILE A 104 8.74 9.46 -7.12
CA ILE A 104 7.32 9.10 -7.15
C ILE A 104 6.57 9.92 -6.11
N GLU A 105 5.56 10.68 -6.55
CA GLU A 105 4.70 11.43 -5.65
C GLU A 105 3.76 10.48 -4.89
N PRO A 106 3.87 10.38 -3.55
CA PRO A 106 2.97 9.57 -2.76
C PRO A 106 1.64 10.30 -2.54
N ILE A 107 0.54 9.62 -2.81
CA ILE A 107 -0.83 10.09 -2.56
C ILE A 107 -1.45 9.12 -1.56
N VAL A 108 -1.56 9.52 -0.30
CA VAL A 108 -1.97 8.67 0.82
C VAL A 108 -3.41 8.98 1.23
#